data_a9d6389df190064a5f06f9cc22c692ce
#
_entry.id   a9d6389df190064a5f06f9cc22c692ce
#
_cell.length_a   1.000
_cell.length_b   1.000
_cell.length_c   1.000
_cell.angle_alpha   90.00
_cell.angle_beta   90.00
_cell.angle_gamma   90.00
#
_symmetry.space_group_name_H-M   'P 1'
#
loop_
_entity.id
_entity.type
_entity.pdbx_description
1 polymer ?
#
loop_
_entity_poly.entity_id
_entity_poly.type
_entity_poly.pdbx_seq_one_letter_code
_entity_poly.pdbx_strand_id
1 'polypeptide(L)'
;MTYDVVPAFGGRARLDTAFTVALREVVARVPGARGAVFLDGDGEAVDEFAEVPTTEIRILGAHLGILVSLVKEHAGQLGEPLELVIETDRATLLVLVLDDRYLVALEAGPEAQLGVMRRELERAATALRREMR
;
A
#
# COMPACT_ATOMS: atom_id res chain seq x y z
N MET A 1 2.76 -22.90 16.16
CA MET A 1 3.67 -22.04 15.40
C MET A 1 3.87 -20.74 16.14
N THR A 2 5.08 -20.34 16.20
CA THR A 2 5.42 -19.03 16.71
C THR A 2 5.27 -18.05 15.56
N TYR A 3 4.47 -17.06 15.70
CA TYR A 3 4.52 -16.09 14.67
C TYR A 3 5.74 -15.20 14.84
N ASP A 4 6.18 -14.70 13.72
CA ASP A 4 7.37 -13.90 13.70
C ASP A 4 7.10 -12.57 14.39
N VAL A 5 7.80 -12.37 15.49
CA VAL A 5 7.83 -11.08 16.13
C VAL A 5 8.99 -10.33 15.51
N VAL A 6 8.68 -9.37 14.68
CA VAL A 6 9.70 -8.61 13.98
C VAL A 6 9.96 -7.33 14.75
N PRO A 7 11.21 -7.08 15.16
CA PRO A 7 11.53 -5.81 15.82
C PRO A 7 11.24 -4.66 14.84
N ALA A 8 10.42 -3.74 15.27
CA ALA A 8 10.21 -2.51 14.54
C ALA A 8 11.40 -1.59 14.77
N PHE A 9 11.56 -0.59 13.92
CA PHE A 9 12.54 0.45 14.14
C PHE A 9 12.32 1.09 15.50
N GLY A 10 13.38 1.30 16.25
CA GLY A 10 13.30 1.74 17.62
C GLY A 10 13.21 0.60 18.63
N GLY A 11 13.36 -0.64 18.19
CA GLY A 11 13.46 -1.80 19.08
C GLY A 11 12.12 -2.38 19.54
N ARG A 12 11.02 -1.95 18.99
CA ARG A 12 9.70 -2.49 19.33
C ARG A 12 9.41 -3.73 18.50
N ALA A 13 8.89 -4.76 19.14
CA ALA A 13 8.40 -5.93 18.44
C ALA A 13 7.01 -5.64 17.86
N ARG A 14 6.71 -6.32 16.76
CA ARG A 14 5.45 -6.15 16.06
C ARG A 14 4.84 -7.50 15.73
N LEU A 15 3.56 -7.67 16.04
CA LEU A 15 2.79 -8.85 15.69
C LEU A 15 2.05 -8.61 14.37
N ASP A 16 1.89 -9.68 13.59
CA ASP A 16 1.10 -9.64 12.38
C ASP A 16 -0.38 -9.48 12.71
N THR A 17 -1.04 -8.64 11.94
CA THR A 17 -2.49 -8.48 11.95
C THR A 17 -3.04 -9.07 10.64
N ALA A 18 -4.37 -9.12 10.52
CA ALA A 18 -5.00 -9.51 9.26
C ALA A 18 -4.60 -8.55 8.13
N PHE A 19 -4.41 -7.28 8.44
CA PHE A 19 -3.94 -6.29 7.46
C PHE A 19 -2.51 -6.62 7.00
N THR A 20 -1.62 -6.93 7.93
CA THR A 20 -0.24 -7.30 7.59
C THR A 20 -0.20 -8.53 6.70
N VAL A 21 -1.03 -9.53 6.99
CA VAL A 21 -1.11 -10.76 6.19
C VAL A 21 -1.53 -10.44 4.76
N ALA A 22 -2.56 -9.62 4.56
CA ALA A 22 -3.03 -9.24 3.24
C ALA A 22 -1.94 -8.52 2.45
N LEU A 23 -1.23 -7.59 3.09
CA LEU A 23 -0.15 -6.84 2.44
C LEU A 23 1.04 -7.73 2.10
N ARG A 24 1.40 -8.63 2.99
CA ARG A 24 2.47 -9.60 2.76
C ARG A 24 2.16 -10.48 1.54
N GLU A 25 0.93 -10.94 1.42
CA GLU A 25 0.53 -11.78 0.29
C GLU A 25 0.68 -11.06 -1.05
N VAL A 26 0.31 -9.79 -1.10
CA VAL A 26 0.48 -8.99 -2.32
C VAL A 26 1.96 -8.94 -2.70
N VAL A 27 2.82 -8.62 -1.75
CA VAL A 27 4.25 -8.52 -2.00
C VAL A 27 4.82 -9.86 -2.45
N ALA A 28 4.35 -10.96 -1.85
CA ALA A 28 4.80 -12.29 -2.23
C ALA A 28 4.33 -12.73 -3.62
N ARG A 29 3.16 -12.28 -4.06
CA ARG A 29 2.54 -12.72 -5.31
C ARG A 29 2.88 -11.86 -6.53
N VAL A 30 3.41 -10.67 -6.31
CA VAL A 30 3.76 -9.76 -7.40
C VAL A 30 5.26 -9.80 -7.63
N PRO A 31 5.73 -10.34 -8.76
CA PRO A 31 7.16 -10.33 -9.06
C PRO A 31 7.68 -8.90 -9.12
N GLY A 32 8.75 -8.64 -8.39
CA GLY A 32 9.36 -7.32 -8.30
C GLY A 32 8.78 -6.43 -7.22
N ALA A 33 7.74 -6.87 -6.50
CA ALA A 33 7.18 -6.08 -5.42
C ALA A 33 8.17 -5.89 -4.28
N ARG A 34 8.19 -4.69 -3.74
CA ARG A 34 9.12 -4.29 -2.66
C ARG A 34 8.40 -4.04 -1.35
N GLY A 35 7.17 -3.56 -1.41
CA GLY A 35 6.41 -3.27 -0.22
C GLY A 35 5.02 -2.78 -0.53
N ALA A 36 4.16 -2.88 0.48
CA ALA A 36 2.78 -2.42 0.41
C ALA A 36 2.41 -1.72 1.71
N VAL A 37 1.54 -0.73 1.62
CA VAL A 37 1.12 0.05 2.77
C VAL A 37 -0.38 0.33 2.68
N PHE A 38 -1.04 0.22 3.84
CA PHE A 38 -2.44 0.55 4.02
C PHE A 38 -2.49 1.87 4.79
N LEU A 39 -3.13 2.87 4.21
CA LEU A 39 -3.13 4.24 4.72
C LEU A 39 -4.54 4.70 5.03
N ASP A 40 -4.66 5.54 6.05
CA ASP A 40 -5.91 6.27 6.29
C ASP A 40 -5.97 7.54 5.40
N GLY A 41 -7.06 8.28 5.52
CA GLY A 41 -7.29 9.47 4.70
C GLY A 41 -6.32 10.63 4.97
N ASP A 42 -5.61 10.59 6.09
CA ASP A 42 -4.61 11.60 6.43
C ASP A 42 -3.21 11.21 5.95
N GLY A 43 -3.09 10.05 5.30
CA GLY A 43 -1.81 9.57 4.80
C GLY A 43 -0.96 8.86 5.86
N GLU A 44 -1.55 8.53 7.00
CA GLU A 44 -0.84 7.78 8.03
C GLU A 44 -0.98 6.28 7.79
N ALA A 45 0.11 5.56 8.00
CA ALA A 45 0.10 4.12 7.82
C ALA A 45 -0.70 3.44 8.93
N VAL A 46 -1.73 2.71 8.52
CA VAL A 46 -2.48 1.82 9.41
C VAL A 46 -1.70 0.54 9.58
N ASP A 47 -1.15 0.03 8.50
CA ASP A 47 -0.25 -1.11 8.52
C ASP A 47 0.61 -1.11 7.26
N GLU A 48 1.70 -1.86 7.31
CA GLU A 48 2.61 -1.99 6.17
C GLU A 48 3.33 -3.33 6.20
N PHE A 49 3.81 -3.74 5.03
CA PHE A 49 4.74 -4.83 4.88
C PHE A 49 5.74 -4.46 3.79
N ALA A 50 7.03 -4.59 4.07
CA ALA A 50 8.06 -4.31 3.11
C ALA A 50 9.25 -5.24 3.33
N GLU A 51 9.96 -5.55 2.24
CA GLU A 51 11.22 -6.30 2.28
C GLU A 51 12.39 -5.39 2.62
N VAL A 52 12.16 -4.09 2.59
CA VAL A 52 13.08 -3.03 3.04
C VAL A 52 12.58 -2.49 4.38
N PRO A 53 13.34 -1.62 5.04
CA PRO A 53 12.87 -0.99 6.28
C PRO A 53 11.50 -0.35 6.13
N THR A 54 10.58 -0.67 7.04
CA THR A 54 9.19 -0.21 6.96
C THR A 54 9.07 1.31 7.02
N THR A 55 10.05 1.99 7.59
CA THR A 55 10.08 3.45 7.61
C THR A 55 10.02 4.04 6.21
N GLU A 56 10.70 3.43 5.24
CA GLU A 56 10.71 3.92 3.86
C GLU A 56 9.32 3.82 3.22
N ILE A 57 8.64 2.70 3.42
CA ILE A 57 7.31 2.52 2.83
C ILE A 57 6.29 3.43 3.50
N ARG A 58 6.45 3.76 4.78
CA ARG A 58 5.58 4.71 5.47
C ARG A 58 5.75 6.12 4.93
N ILE A 59 6.98 6.54 4.69
CA ILE A 59 7.27 7.86 4.12
C ILE A 59 6.69 7.96 2.71
N LEU A 60 6.89 6.93 1.91
CA LEU A 60 6.30 6.86 0.58
C LEU A 60 4.79 6.97 0.66
N GLY A 61 4.17 6.21 1.57
CA GLY A 61 2.73 6.24 1.76
C GLY A 61 2.21 7.62 2.10
N ALA A 62 2.89 8.35 2.99
CA ALA A 62 2.50 9.70 3.35
C ALA A 62 2.51 10.62 2.12
N HIS A 63 3.53 10.51 1.28
CA HIS A 63 3.61 11.30 0.05
C HIS A 63 2.50 10.92 -0.94
N LEU A 64 2.18 9.63 -1.05
CA LEU A 64 1.09 9.18 -1.92
C LEU A 64 -0.26 9.70 -1.45
N GLY A 65 -0.47 9.74 -0.14
CA GLY A 65 -1.68 10.35 0.43
C GLY A 65 -1.84 11.82 0.03
N ILE A 66 -0.74 12.57 0.06
CA ILE A 66 -0.74 13.97 -0.38
C ILE A 66 -1.10 14.06 -1.86
N LEU A 67 -0.51 13.20 -2.70
CA LEU A 67 -0.78 13.21 -4.14
C LEU A 67 -2.24 12.88 -4.44
N VAL A 68 -2.83 11.90 -3.77
CA VAL A 68 -4.24 11.57 -3.95
C VAL A 68 -5.12 12.76 -3.54
N SER A 69 -4.80 13.43 -2.44
CA SER A 69 -5.53 14.62 -2.00
C SER A 69 -5.46 15.73 -3.04
N LEU A 70 -4.30 15.95 -3.65
CA LEU A 70 -4.13 16.95 -4.71
C LEU A 70 -4.95 16.58 -5.95
N VAL A 71 -5.01 15.32 -6.30
CA VAL A 71 -5.85 14.86 -7.44
C VAL A 71 -7.32 15.16 -7.15
N LYS A 72 -7.80 14.85 -5.93
CA LYS A 72 -9.18 15.16 -5.54
C LYS A 72 -9.47 16.64 -5.63
N GLU A 73 -8.54 17.47 -5.19
CA GLU A 73 -8.70 18.92 -5.18
C GLU A 73 -8.75 19.50 -6.60
N HIS A 74 -7.88 19.05 -7.48
CA HIS A 74 -7.73 19.65 -8.81
C HIS A 74 -8.52 18.97 -9.91
N ALA A 75 -8.92 17.73 -9.73
CA ALA A 75 -9.64 16.95 -10.74
C ALA A 75 -10.97 16.41 -10.23
N GLY A 76 -11.46 16.88 -9.09
CA GLY A 76 -12.69 16.38 -8.47
C GLY A 76 -13.93 16.52 -9.33
N GLN A 77 -13.94 17.49 -10.27
CA GLN A 77 -15.02 17.64 -11.21
C GLN A 77 -15.14 16.46 -12.18
N LEU A 78 -14.08 15.66 -12.32
CA LEU A 78 -14.10 14.47 -13.15
C LEU A 78 -14.62 13.23 -12.40
N GLY A 79 -14.91 13.37 -11.13
CA GLY A 79 -15.38 12.28 -10.27
C GLY A 79 -14.32 11.90 -9.23
N GLU A 80 -14.63 10.87 -8.45
CA GLU A 80 -13.71 10.38 -7.42
C GLU A 80 -12.58 9.57 -8.05
N PRO A 81 -11.33 9.80 -7.66
CA PRO A 81 -10.23 8.99 -8.16
C PRO A 81 -10.35 7.56 -7.61
N LEU A 82 -10.14 6.60 -8.47
CA LEU A 82 -10.18 5.18 -8.09
C LEU A 82 -8.80 4.59 -7.95
N GLU A 83 -7.88 5.08 -8.74
CA GLU A 83 -6.54 4.51 -8.83
C GLU A 83 -5.55 5.59 -9.26
N LEU A 84 -4.34 5.50 -8.74
CA LEU A 84 -3.22 6.34 -9.17
C LEU A 84 -2.06 5.42 -9.53
N VAL A 85 -1.47 5.64 -10.71
CA VAL A 85 -0.30 4.89 -11.16
C VAL A 85 0.84 5.87 -11.37
N ILE A 86 2.00 5.55 -10.84
CA ILE A 86 3.22 6.34 -11.05
C ILE A 86 4.30 5.39 -11.52
N GLU A 87 4.83 5.66 -12.71
CA GLU A 87 5.95 4.90 -13.24
C GLU A 87 7.17 5.81 -13.33
N THR A 88 8.28 5.34 -12.81
CA THR A 88 9.56 6.03 -12.91
C THR A 88 10.59 5.06 -13.49
N ASP A 89 11.80 5.52 -13.72
CA ASP A 89 12.90 4.67 -14.17
C ASP A 89 13.36 3.67 -13.09
N ARG A 90 12.87 3.80 -11.86
CA ARG A 90 13.30 2.96 -10.72
C ARG A 90 12.18 2.19 -10.07
N ALA A 91 10.93 2.56 -10.30
CA ALA A 91 9.81 1.97 -9.58
C ALA A 91 8.51 2.09 -10.35
N THR A 92 7.59 1.21 -10.02
CA THR A 92 6.18 1.30 -10.40
C THR A 92 5.37 1.35 -9.12
N LEU A 93 4.51 2.34 -9.01
CA LEU A 93 3.67 2.55 -7.84
C LEU A 93 2.21 2.46 -8.26
N LEU A 94 1.44 1.67 -7.53
CA LEU A 94 0.01 1.57 -7.75
C LEU A 94 -0.70 1.89 -6.45
N VAL A 95 -1.63 2.84 -6.49
CA VAL A 95 -2.45 3.22 -5.34
C VAL A 95 -3.90 2.94 -5.68
N LEU A 96 -4.60 2.19 -4.86
CA LEU A 96 -6.04 2.01 -4.97
C LEU A 96 -6.72 2.81 -3.86
N VAL A 97 -7.75 3.55 -4.24
CA VAL A 97 -8.58 4.28 -3.29
C VAL A 97 -9.71 3.34 -2.87
N LEU A 98 -9.73 2.94 -1.59
CA LEU A 98 -10.71 1.98 -1.09
C LEU A 98 -12.05 2.64 -0.81
N ASP A 99 -11.99 3.83 -0.22
CA ASP A 99 -13.11 4.72 -0.02
C ASP A 99 -12.54 6.11 0.30
N ASP A 100 -13.37 7.03 0.76
CA ASP A 100 -12.91 8.41 1.05
C ASP A 100 -11.83 8.50 2.11
N ARG A 101 -11.61 7.43 2.87
CA ARG A 101 -10.74 7.47 4.05
C ARG A 101 -9.51 6.58 3.95
N TYR A 102 -9.48 5.63 3.04
CA TYR A 102 -8.43 4.62 3.04
C TYR A 102 -7.84 4.41 1.66
N LEU A 103 -6.54 4.20 1.65
CA LEU A 103 -5.77 3.90 0.45
C LEU A 103 -4.93 2.66 0.70
N VAL A 104 -4.67 1.90 -0.34
CA VAL A 104 -3.66 0.85 -0.31
C VAL A 104 -2.71 1.06 -1.47
N ALA A 105 -1.41 0.98 -1.19
CA ALA A 105 -0.39 1.25 -2.19
C ALA A 105 0.60 0.10 -2.26
N LEU A 106 1.10 -0.14 -3.47
CA LEU A 106 2.10 -1.16 -3.75
C LEU A 106 3.25 -0.52 -4.50
N GLU A 107 4.46 -0.74 -3.99
CA GLU A 107 5.69 -0.35 -4.67
C GLU A 107 6.36 -1.58 -5.26
N ALA A 108 6.78 -1.50 -6.52
CA ALA A 108 7.49 -2.57 -7.19
C ALA A 108 8.61 -1.99 -8.07
N GLY A 109 9.49 -2.85 -8.57
CA GLY A 109 10.52 -2.46 -9.49
C GLY A 109 9.96 -2.00 -10.84
N PRO A 110 10.79 -1.37 -11.69
CA PRO A 110 10.31 -0.79 -12.94
C PRO A 110 9.85 -1.83 -13.96
N GLU A 111 10.29 -3.08 -13.82
CA GLU A 111 9.92 -4.18 -14.71
C GLU A 111 8.63 -4.90 -14.27
N ALA A 112 8.04 -4.50 -13.15
CA ALA A 112 6.84 -5.14 -12.66
C ALA A 112 5.66 -4.93 -13.61
N GLN A 113 4.82 -5.95 -13.76
CA GLN A 113 3.68 -5.89 -14.65
C GLN A 113 2.49 -5.27 -13.94
N LEU A 114 2.03 -4.15 -14.43
CA LEU A 114 0.96 -3.39 -13.81
C LEU A 114 -0.35 -4.19 -13.68
N GLY A 115 -0.68 -5.00 -14.68
CA GLY A 115 -1.87 -5.85 -14.63
C GLY A 115 -1.83 -6.86 -13.49
N VAL A 116 -0.66 -7.43 -13.22
CA VAL A 116 -0.47 -8.35 -12.10
C VAL A 116 -0.57 -7.58 -10.78
N MET A 117 0.08 -6.42 -10.70
CA MET A 117 0.00 -5.56 -9.53
C MET A 117 -1.45 -5.21 -9.21
N ARG A 118 -2.20 -4.78 -10.21
CA ARG A 118 -3.60 -4.38 -10.02
C ARG A 118 -4.45 -5.55 -9.54
N ARG A 119 -4.31 -6.70 -10.16
CA ARG A 119 -5.09 -7.88 -9.78
C ARG A 119 -4.83 -8.30 -8.33
N GLU A 120 -3.56 -8.36 -7.93
CA GLU A 120 -3.22 -8.79 -6.59
C GLU A 120 -3.54 -7.73 -5.55
N LEU A 121 -3.35 -6.46 -5.88
CA LEU A 121 -3.69 -5.39 -4.95
C LEU A 121 -5.21 -5.28 -4.75
N GLU A 122 -6.00 -5.52 -5.79
CA GLU A 122 -7.47 -5.57 -5.65
C GLU A 122 -7.93 -6.73 -4.77
N ARG A 123 -7.24 -7.86 -4.85
CA ARG A 123 -7.50 -8.98 -3.95
C ARG A 123 -7.25 -8.58 -2.49
N ALA A 124 -6.13 -7.92 -2.24
CA ALA A 124 -5.82 -7.40 -0.91
C ALA A 124 -6.85 -6.36 -0.47
N ALA A 125 -7.26 -5.48 -1.36
CA ALA A 125 -8.27 -4.47 -1.06
C ALA A 125 -9.58 -5.10 -0.58
N THR A 126 -10.00 -6.19 -1.20
CA THR A 126 -11.18 -6.92 -0.78
C THR A 126 -11.03 -7.46 0.64
N ALA A 127 -9.87 -8.04 0.95
CA ALA A 127 -9.58 -8.54 2.30
C ALA A 127 -9.54 -7.40 3.32
N LEU A 128 -8.90 -6.28 2.97
CA LEU A 128 -8.81 -5.12 3.85
C LEU A 128 -10.20 -4.55 4.16
N ARG A 129 -11.06 -4.46 3.16
CA ARG A 129 -12.44 -3.98 3.37
C ARG A 129 -13.22 -4.86 4.34
N ARG A 130 -13.02 -6.18 4.28
CA ARG A 130 -13.65 -7.10 5.23
C ARG A 130 -13.23 -6.84 6.65
N GLU A 131 -11.95 -6.59 6.85
CA GLU A 131 -11.41 -6.35 8.18
C GLU A 131 -11.82 -4.98 8.76
N MET A 132 -12.22 -4.06 7.90
CA MET A 132 -12.66 -2.73 8.33
C MET A 132 -14.13 -2.69 8.78
N ARG A 133 -14.85 -3.77 8.60
CA ARG A 133 -16.28 -3.82 8.97
C ARG A 133 -16.48 -4.16 10.43
#